data_683a7a4e870eb272af9ae5cff23a4a70
#
_entry.id   683a7a4e870eb272af9ae5cff23a4a70
#
_cell.length_a   1.000
_cell.length_b   1.000
_cell.length_c   1.000
_cell.angle_alpha   90.00
_cell.angle_beta   90.00
_cell.angle_gamma   90.00
#
_symmetry.space_group_name_H-M   'P 1'
#
loop_
_entity.id
_entity.type
_entity.pdbx_description
1 polymer ?
#
loop_
_entity_poly.entity_id
_entity_poly.type
_entity_poly.pdbx_seq_one_letter_code
_entity_poly.pdbx_strand_id
1 'polypeptide(L)'
;FKTVALFFGNRYHAEARSGSPKQAAGYCKKGTDYKDKSWCEFFPRTVEEPATWAGAFEYGRISSQGKRSDLTGPTDMIVHQKATIRDVAREFPEVFVKFNKGLRDLRALQIEPRKLDAMPHVVVLWGPTGTGKTRDAYLKFWPEEPHYVWKPSNGNWWDGYDGQKKIIIDEFRAQMTWSDILGLLDR
;
A
#
# COMPACT_ATOMS: atom_id res chain seq x y z
N PHE A 1 20.70 -12.42 -29.18
CA PHE A 1 21.93 -13.22 -29.44
C PHE A 1 22.75 -12.66 -30.57
N LYS A 2 22.17 -12.27 -31.71
CA LYS A 2 22.93 -11.73 -32.88
C LYS A 2 23.79 -10.51 -32.53
N THR A 3 23.26 -9.60 -31.67
CA THR A 3 24.00 -8.40 -31.24
C THR A 3 25.19 -8.74 -30.35
N VAL A 4 25.07 -9.74 -29.49
CA VAL A 4 26.20 -10.23 -28.66
C VAL A 4 27.28 -10.83 -29.51
N ALA A 5 26.92 -11.59 -30.55
CA ALA A 5 27.86 -12.16 -31.51
C ALA A 5 28.71 -11.11 -32.23
N LEU A 6 28.12 -9.96 -32.57
CA LEU A 6 28.86 -8.84 -33.22
C LEU A 6 29.94 -8.25 -32.34
N PHE A 7 29.74 -8.20 -31.00
CA PHE A 7 30.72 -7.63 -30.07
C PHE A 7 31.80 -8.59 -29.63
N PHE A 8 31.46 -9.86 -29.41
CA PHE A 8 32.38 -10.84 -28.79
C PHE A 8 32.92 -11.91 -29.75
N GLY A 9 32.47 -11.91 -31.00
CA GLY A 9 32.81 -12.92 -31.98
C GLY A 9 32.36 -14.32 -31.51
N ASN A 10 33.15 -15.33 -31.75
CA ASN A 10 32.85 -16.72 -31.37
C ASN A 10 33.35 -17.12 -29.97
N ARG A 11 33.77 -16.16 -29.14
CA ARG A 11 34.33 -16.39 -27.79
C ARG A 11 33.33 -16.17 -26.68
N TYR A 12 32.05 -16.45 -26.93
CA TYR A 12 31.00 -16.31 -25.91
C TYR A 12 30.08 -17.53 -25.95
N HIS A 13 29.51 -17.83 -24.79
CA HIS A 13 28.40 -18.77 -24.67
C HIS A 13 27.16 -17.97 -24.21
N ALA A 14 26.10 -18.03 -24.99
CA ALA A 14 24.87 -17.33 -24.69
C ALA A 14 23.67 -18.24 -24.92
N GLU A 15 22.90 -18.46 -23.87
CA GLU A 15 21.68 -19.25 -23.86
C GLU A 15 20.46 -18.44 -23.37
N ALA A 16 19.29 -18.84 -23.83
CA ALA A 16 18.07 -18.28 -23.29
C ALA A 16 17.89 -18.74 -21.83
N ARG A 17 17.65 -17.78 -20.96
CA ARG A 17 17.45 -18.06 -19.54
C ARG A 17 16.20 -18.93 -19.31
N SER A 18 16.36 -20.04 -18.60
CA SER A 18 15.27 -20.84 -18.04
C SER A 18 15.27 -20.65 -16.52
N GLY A 19 14.33 -19.93 -15.94
CA GLY A 19 14.27 -19.67 -14.51
C GLY A 19 14.34 -18.18 -14.16
N SER A 20 14.39 -17.87 -12.87
CA SER A 20 14.42 -16.48 -12.39
C SER A 20 15.75 -15.78 -12.71
N PRO A 21 15.77 -14.43 -12.81
CA PRO A 21 17.01 -13.68 -13.00
C PRO A 21 18.06 -13.96 -11.92
N LYS A 22 17.61 -14.14 -10.67
CA LYS A 22 18.49 -14.43 -9.53
C LYS A 22 19.16 -15.80 -9.68
N GLN A 23 18.41 -16.82 -10.11
CA GLN A 23 18.96 -18.16 -10.38
C GLN A 23 19.98 -18.13 -11.52
N ALA A 24 19.67 -17.42 -12.62
CA ALA A 24 20.59 -17.27 -13.73
C ALA A 24 21.89 -16.54 -13.34
N ALA A 25 21.78 -15.47 -12.55
CA ALA A 25 22.94 -14.75 -12.02
C ALA A 25 23.80 -15.64 -11.10
N GLY A 26 23.17 -16.42 -10.21
CA GLY A 26 23.87 -17.39 -9.36
C GLY A 26 24.61 -18.45 -10.17
N TYR A 27 23.97 -18.97 -11.22
CA TYR A 27 24.61 -19.93 -12.13
C TYR A 27 25.86 -19.34 -12.82
N CYS A 28 25.79 -18.11 -13.29
CA CYS A 28 26.92 -17.42 -13.91
C CYS A 28 28.06 -17.14 -12.92
N LYS A 29 27.73 -16.91 -11.64
CA LYS A 29 28.69 -16.61 -10.56
C LYS A 29 29.26 -17.85 -9.86
N LYS A 30 28.98 -19.04 -10.35
CA LYS A 30 29.37 -20.31 -9.71
C LYS A 30 30.83 -20.41 -9.27
N GLY A 31 31.72 -19.63 -9.85
CA GLY A 31 33.12 -19.57 -9.48
C GLY A 31 33.42 -18.68 -8.28
N THR A 32 32.53 -17.69 -7.97
CA THR A 32 32.70 -16.75 -6.86
C THR A 32 31.83 -17.12 -5.67
N ASP A 33 30.64 -17.65 -5.92
CA ASP A 33 29.63 -17.96 -4.91
C ASP A 33 29.48 -19.48 -4.66
N TYR A 34 30.53 -20.27 -4.93
CA TYR A 34 30.45 -21.73 -4.74
C TYR A 34 30.17 -22.17 -3.30
N LYS A 35 30.37 -21.29 -2.32
CA LYS A 35 30.03 -21.51 -0.91
C LYS A 35 28.55 -21.25 -0.61
N ASP A 36 27.86 -20.54 -1.46
CA ASP A 36 26.42 -20.35 -1.35
C ASP A 36 25.70 -21.56 -1.96
N LYS A 37 25.30 -22.47 -1.09
CA LYS A 37 24.61 -23.72 -1.46
C LYS A 37 23.25 -23.49 -2.11
N SER A 38 22.72 -22.29 -2.11
CA SER A 38 21.37 -22.00 -2.65
C SER A 38 21.22 -22.29 -4.14
N TRP A 39 22.29 -22.23 -4.92
CA TRP A 39 22.28 -22.61 -6.33
C TRP A 39 22.63 -24.09 -6.57
N CYS A 40 23.32 -24.75 -5.62
CA CYS A 40 23.70 -26.16 -5.72
C CYS A 40 22.50 -27.10 -5.66
N GLU A 41 21.40 -26.68 -4.99
CA GLU A 41 20.16 -27.47 -4.94
C GLU A 41 19.49 -27.63 -6.30
N PHE A 42 19.64 -26.63 -7.18
CA PHE A 42 19.08 -26.64 -8.53
C PHE A 42 19.99 -27.26 -9.58
N PHE A 43 21.30 -27.28 -9.32
CA PHE A 43 22.31 -27.80 -10.22
C PHE A 43 23.33 -28.63 -9.44
N PRO A 44 23.00 -29.86 -9.08
CA PRO A 44 23.92 -30.71 -8.33
C PRO A 44 25.16 -30.96 -9.17
N ARG A 45 26.26 -30.35 -8.78
CA ARG A 45 27.60 -30.63 -9.33
C ARG A 45 28.45 -31.19 -8.20
N THR A 46 29.16 -32.25 -8.49
CA THR A 46 30.39 -32.60 -7.76
C THR A 46 31.40 -31.50 -8.02
N VAL A 47 31.45 -30.50 -7.16
CA VAL A 47 32.45 -29.42 -7.26
C VAL A 47 33.72 -29.94 -6.60
N GLU A 48 34.56 -30.64 -7.33
CA GLU A 48 35.85 -31.11 -6.85
C GLU A 48 36.97 -30.08 -7.04
N GLU A 49 36.78 -29.02 -7.84
CA GLU A 49 37.78 -28.00 -8.06
C GLU A 49 37.26 -26.59 -7.96
N PRO A 50 38.05 -25.68 -7.28
CA PRO A 50 37.72 -24.26 -7.31
C PRO A 50 37.89 -23.72 -8.73
N ALA A 51 36.91 -22.99 -9.22
CA ALA A 51 36.99 -22.35 -10.52
C ALA A 51 38.19 -21.39 -10.55
N THR A 52 39.10 -21.62 -11.49
CA THR A 52 40.35 -20.86 -11.65
C THR A 52 40.18 -19.53 -12.38
N TRP A 53 38.94 -19.05 -12.56
CA TRP A 53 38.71 -17.82 -13.32
C TRP A 53 38.47 -16.60 -12.42
N ALA A 54 39.03 -15.50 -12.85
CA ALA A 54 39.05 -14.23 -12.15
C ALA A 54 37.66 -13.58 -12.15
N GLY A 55 36.86 -13.89 -11.18
CA GLY A 55 35.65 -13.13 -10.82
C GLY A 55 34.56 -12.99 -11.89
N ALA A 56 33.31 -13.04 -11.48
CA ALA A 56 32.18 -12.71 -12.33
C ALA A 56 31.98 -11.18 -12.33
N PHE A 57 31.92 -10.58 -13.51
CA PHE A 57 31.50 -9.19 -13.65
C PHE A 57 29.98 -9.13 -13.76
N GLU A 58 29.36 -8.35 -12.88
CA GLU A 58 27.95 -8.05 -12.91
C GLU A 58 27.76 -6.59 -13.27
N TYR A 59 27.04 -6.33 -14.36
CA TYR A 59 26.70 -4.99 -14.79
C TYR A 59 25.18 -4.84 -14.91
N GLY A 60 24.65 -3.78 -14.32
CA GLY A 60 23.22 -3.48 -14.33
C GLY A 60 22.47 -3.99 -13.10
N ARG A 61 21.15 -3.82 -13.11
CA ARG A 61 20.28 -4.30 -12.05
C ARG A 61 19.55 -5.57 -12.50
N ILE A 62 19.56 -6.58 -11.66
CA ILE A 62 18.73 -7.76 -11.87
C ILE A 62 17.27 -7.32 -11.84
N SER A 63 16.55 -7.49 -12.95
CA SER A 63 15.11 -7.17 -12.98
C SER A 63 14.37 -8.11 -12.04
N SER A 64 13.61 -7.57 -11.12
CA SER A 64 12.66 -8.32 -10.29
C SER A 64 11.41 -8.60 -11.13
N GLN A 65 11.52 -9.53 -12.09
CA GLN A 65 10.41 -9.92 -12.95
C GLN A 65 9.29 -10.50 -12.09
N GLY A 66 8.11 -9.88 -12.16
CA GLY A 66 6.93 -10.27 -11.38
C GLY A 66 6.66 -9.40 -10.16
N LYS A 67 7.59 -8.59 -9.66
CA LYS A 67 7.30 -7.62 -8.61
C LYS A 67 6.69 -6.36 -9.23
N ARG A 68 5.48 -6.04 -8.86
CA ARG A 68 4.81 -4.81 -9.28
C ARG A 68 5.43 -3.61 -8.56
N SER A 69 6.27 -2.89 -9.26
CA SER A 69 6.91 -1.67 -8.72
C SER A 69 5.94 -0.47 -8.68
N ASP A 70 4.88 -0.50 -9.48
CA ASP A 70 3.84 0.51 -9.55
C ASP A 70 3.04 0.65 -8.23
N LEU A 71 2.88 -0.44 -7.48
CA LEU A 71 2.17 -0.44 -6.21
C LEU A 71 3.05 -0.07 -4.99
N THR A 72 4.37 -0.06 -5.14
CA THR A 72 5.28 0.17 -3.99
C THR A 72 5.08 1.55 -3.36
N GLY A 73 5.01 2.62 -4.16
CA GLY A 73 4.78 3.98 -3.66
C GLY A 73 3.41 4.13 -2.95
N PRO A 74 2.29 3.81 -3.61
CA PRO A 74 0.97 3.89 -2.98
C PRO A 74 0.83 3.06 -1.70
N THR A 75 1.39 1.84 -1.66
CA THR A 75 1.33 1.00 -0.46
C THR A 75 2.19 1.54 0.67
N ASP A 76 3.36 2.10 0.37
CA ASP A 76 4.23 2.74 1.35
C ASP A 76 3.54 3.96 2.01
N MET A 77 2.90 4.81 1.21
CA MET A 77 2.12 5.94 1.72
C MET A 77 1.02 5.49 2.69
N ILE A 78 0.31 4.42 2.39
CA ILE A 78 -0.77 3.92 3.26
C ILE A 78 -0.21 3.31 4.53
N VAL A 79 0.79 2.43 4.43
CA VAL A 79 1.27 1.59 5.55
C VAL A 79 2.19 2.39 6.48
N HIS A 80 3.16 3.10 5.93
CA HIS A 80 4.20 3.77 6.71
C HIS A 80 3.91 5.24 6.99
N GLN A 81 3.35 5.96 6.01
CA GLN A 81 3.05 7.38 6.17
C GLN A 81 1.62 7.63 6.70
N LYS A 82 0.79 6.58 6.82
CA LYS A 82 -0.63 6.65 7.25
C LYS A 82 -1.46 7.64 6.40
N ALA A 83 -1.06 7.84 5.15
CA ALA A 83 -1.70 8.78 4.23
C ALA A 83 -3.17 8.41 3.97
N THR A 84 -3.99 9.42 3.71
CA THR A 84 -5.40 9.21 3.36
C THR A 84 -5.52 8.67 1.93
N ILE A 85 -6.65 8.03 1.64
CA ILE A 85 -6.97 7.57 0.27
C ILE A 85 -6.98 8.74 -0.72
N ARG A 86 -7.36 9.94 -0.26
CA ARG A 86 -7.34 11.16 -1.07
C ARG A 86 -5.92 11.57 -1.47
N ASP A 87 -4.96 11.46 -0.55
CA ASP A 87 -3.57 11.81 -0.81
C ASP A 87 -2.93 10.82 -1.79
N VAL A 88 -3.20 9.52 -1.60
CA VAL A 88 -2.76 8.47 -2.53
C VAL A 88 -3.33 8.68 -3.94
N ALA A 89 -4.61 9.07 -4.05
CA ALA A 89 -5.24 9.35 -5.33
C ALA A 89 -4.65 10.60 -6.03
N ARG A 90 -4.17 11.57 -5.28
CA ARG A 90 -3.51 12.77 -5.82
C ARG A 90 -2.09 12.48 -6.32
N GLU A 91 -1.33 11.71 -5.55
CA GLU A 91 0.07 11.41 -5.87
C GLU A 91 0.20 10.32 -6.95
N PHE A 92 -0.69 9.33 -6.93
CA PHE A 92 -0.66 8.18 -7.85
C PHE A 92 -2.00 7.97 -8.57
N PRO A 93 -2.50 8.93 -9.37
CA PRO A 93 -3.83 8.88 -9.95
C PRO A 93 -4.04 7.68 -10.88
N GLU A 94 -3.05 7.33 -11.70
CA GLU A 94 -3.17 6.20 -12.63
C GLU A 94 -3.26 4.86 -11.92
N VAL A 95 -2.47 4.68 -10.85
CA VAL A 95 -2.47 3.47 -10.03
C VAL A 95 -3.78 3.38 -9.25
N PHE A 96 -4.22 4.51 -8.72
CA PHE A 96 -5.49 4.59 -7.99
C PHE A 96 -6.68 4.18 -8.85
N VAL A 97 -6.78 4.66 -10.09
CA VAL A 97 -7.86 4.25 -11.01
C VAL A 97 -7.89 2.74 -11.24
N LYS A 98 -6.71 2.12 -11.37
CA LYS A 98 -6.59 0.67 -11.62
C LYS A 98 -6.86 -0.19 -10.37
N PHE A 99 -6.45 0.28 -9.19
CA PHE A 99 -6.40 -0.54 -7.98
C PHE A 99 -7.12 0.08 -6.77
N ASN A 100 -8.07 1.00 -7.00
CA ASN A 100 -8.74 1.75 -5.94
C ASN A 100 -9.35 0.86 -4.85
N LYS A 101 -9.97 -0.26 -5.21
CA LYS A 101 -10.55 -1.18 -4.23
C LYS A 101 -9.50 -1.75 -3.29
N GLY A 102 -8.42 -2.33 -3.83
CA GLY A 102 -7.34 -2.91 -3.02
C GLY A 102 -6.65 -1.88 -2.13
N LEU A 103 -6.45 -0.64 -2.64
CA LEU A 103 -5.87 0.44 -1.84
C LEU A 103 -6.80 0.90 -0.71
N ARG A 104 -8.12 0.97 -0.95
CA ARG A 104 -9.12 1.26 0.10
C ARG A 104 -9.19 0.16 1.15
N ASP A 105 -9.20 -1.10 0.73
CA ASP A 105 -9.22 -2.25 1.63
C ASP A 105 -7.93 -2.27 2.48
N LEU A 106 -6.78 -2.03 1.87
CA LEU A 106 -5.50 -1.90 2.60
C LEU A 106 -5.56 -0.76 3.63
N ARG A 107 -6.09 0.41 3.25
CA ARG A 107 -6.25 1.54 4.17
C ARG A 107 -7.20 1.23 5.31
N ALA A 108 -8.32 0.57 5.04
CA ALA A 108 -9.28 0.16 6.08
C ALA A 108 -8.63 -0.74 7.13
N LEU A 109 -7.75 -1.65 6.73
CA LEU A 109 -6.98 -2.50 7.65
C LEU A 109 -5.96 -1.72 8.51
N GLN A 110 -5.54 -0.53 8.08
CA GLN A 110 -4.64 0.34 8.85
C GLN A 110 -5.36 1.25 9.85
N ILE A 111 -6.69 1.33 9.79
CA ILE A 111 -7.48 2.10 10.76
C ILE A 111 -7.53 1.30 12.06
N GLU A 112 -6.92 1.86 13.09
CA GLU A 112 -6.95 1.25 14.42
C GLU A 112 -8.38 1.30 14.99
N PRO A 113 -8.90 0.19 15.51
CA PRO A 113 -10.20 0.21 16.18
C PRO A 113 -10.17 1.12 17.41
N ARG A 114 -11.30 1.71 17.71
CA ARG A 114 -11.45 2.56 18.92
C ARG A 114 -11.15 1.71 20.17
N LYS A 115 -10.35 2.27 21.07
CA LYS A 115 -10.07 1.61 22.36
C LYS A 115 -11.33 1.58 23.23
N LEU A 116 -11.49 0.54 24.02
CA LEU A 116 -12.66 0.34 24.88
C LEU A 116 -12.85 1.44 25.95
N ASP A 117 -11.75 2.08 26.35
CA ASP A 117 -11.71 3.17 27.33
C ASP A 117 -11.83 4.56 26.72
N ALA A 118 -11.81 4.65 25.39
CA ALA A 118 -11.89 5.93 24.68
C ALA A 118 -13.35 6.29 24.39
N MET A 119 -14.01 6.94 25.34
CA MET A 119 -15.37 7.44 25.13
C MET A 119 -15.38 8.59 24.11
N PRO A 120 -16.34 8.60 23.17
CA PRO A 120 -16.47 9.70 22.23
C PRO A 120 -16.98 10.95 22.96
N HIS A 121 -16.43 12.11 22.58
CA HIS A 121 -16.97 13.38 23.04
C HIS A 121 -18.12 13.79 22.11
N VAL A 122 -19.35 13.78 22.64
CA VAL A 122 -20.56 14.06 21.88
C VAL A 122 -21.03 15.48 22.14
N VAL A 123 -21.25 16.26 21.09
CA VAL A 123 -21.82 17.61 21.15
C VAL A 123 -23.10 17.65 20.33
N VAL A 124 -24.18 18.03 20.92
CA VAL A 124 -25.48 18.16 20.25
C VAL A 124 -25.82 19.66 20.09
N LEU A 125 -25.92 20.09 18.84
CA LEU A 125 -26.33 21.45 18.49
C LEU A 125 -27.77 21.45 18.00
N TRP A 126 -28.66 22.10 18.75
CA TRP A 126 -30.09 22.20 18.42
C TRP A 126 -30.56 23.64 18.40
N GLY A 127 -31.66 23.92 17.72
CA GLY A 127 -32.28 25.25 17.65
C GLY A 127 -32.81 25.59 16.25
N PRO A 128 -33.39 26.79 16.06
CA PRO A 128 -33.96 27.21 14.78
C PRO A 128 -32.99 27.22 13.62
N THR A 129 -33.51 27.22 12.41
CA THR A 129 -32.69 27.36 11.19
C THR A 129 -32.00 28.72 11.15
N GLY A 130 -30.81 28.80 10.61
CA GLY A 130 -30.05 30.07 10.45
C GLY A 130 -29.22 30.50 11.65
N THR A 131 -29.26 29.78 12.79
CA THR A 131 -28.49 30.15 14.01
C THR A 131 -27.01 29.81 13.99
N GLY A 132 -26.46 29.29 12.86
CA GLY A 132 -25.05 29.00 12.72
C GLY A 132 -24.58 27.65 13.25
N LYS A 133 -25.49 26.73 13.65
CA LYS A 133 -25.11 25.41 14.21
C LYS A 133 -24.08 24.64 13.38
N THR A 134 -24.33 24.51 12.10
CA THR A 134 -23.42 23.80 11.20
C THR A 134 -22.07 24.49 11.14
N ARG A 135 -22.06 25.84 11.06
CA ARG A 135 -20.81 26.62 11.10
C ARG A 135 -20.02 26.35 12.39
N ASP A 136 -20.72 26.35 13.53
CA ASP A 136 -20.10 26.09 14.83
C ASP A 136 -19.54 24.65 14.91
N ALA A 137 -20.24 23.66 14.35
CA ALA A 137 -19.75 22.29 14.26
C ALA A 137 -18.43 22.19 13.48
N TYR A 138 -18.28 22.99 12.43
CA TYR A 138 -17.06 22.99 11.61
C TYR A 138 -15.91 23.76 12.25
N LEU A 139 -16.17 24.92 12.83
CA LEU A 139 -15.14 25.89 13.20
C LEU A 139 -14.78 25.89 14.68
N LYS A 140 -15.73 25.63 15.60
CA LYS A 140 -15.49 25.71 17.04
C LYS A 140 -14.99 24.42 17.67
N PHE A 141 -15.43 23.28 17.13
CA PHE A 141 -15.10 22.00 17.72
C PHE A 141 -13.98 21.32 16.91
N TRP A 142 -12.77 21.32 17.46
CA TRP A 142 -11.57 20.73 16.85
C TRP A 142 -11.36 21.16 15.38
N PRO A 143 -11.12 22.45 15.12
CA PRO A 143 -11.04 23.00 13.77
C PRO A 143 -9.89 22.40 12.96
N GLU A 144 -8.79 21.98 13.61
CA GLU A 144 -7.61 21.38 12.96
C GLU A 144 -7.78 19.89 12.61
N GLU A 145 -8.79 19.23 13.18
CA GLU A 145 -9.01 17.81 12.92
C GLU A 145 -9.77 17.59 11.61
N PRO A 146 -9.28 16.71 10.73
CA PRO A 146 -10.04 16.33 9.55
C PRO A 146 -11.36 15.70 9.95
N HIS A 147 -12.44 16.10 9.29
CA HIS A 147 -13.79 15.67 9.64
C HIS A 147 -14.47 14.91 8.50
N TYR A 148 -15.33 14.00 8.88
CA TYR A 148 -16.28 13.34 7.99
C TYR A 148 -17.68 13.89 8.24
N VAL A 149 -18.40 14.19 7.17
CA VAL A 149 -19.80 14.69 7.26
C VAL A 149 -20.75 13.60 6.78
N TRP A 150 -21.53 13.08 7.70
CA TRP A 150 -22.61 12.19 7.36
C TRP A 150 -23.91 13.00 7.18
N LYS A 151 -24.67 12.69 6.12
CA LYS A 151 -25.96 13.29 5.81
C LYS A 151 -27.03 12.23 5.64
N PRO A 152 -28.31 12.53 5.92
CA PRO A 152 -29.42 11.60 5.72
C PRO A 152 -29.53 11.05 4.30
N SER A 153 -29.11 11.82 3.29
CA SER A 153 -29.07 11.39 1.89
C SER A 153 -28.12 10.22 1.64
N ASN A 154 -27.16 9.98 2.54
CA ASN A 154 -26.25 8.86 2.43
C ASN A 154 -26.89 7.52 2.84
N GLY A 155 -28.09 7.53 3.40
CA GLY A 155 -28.70 6.34 4.01
C GLY A 155 -27.81 5.78 5.13
N ASN A 156 -27.69 4.47 5.19
CA ASN A 156 -26.80 3.82 6.18
C ASN A 156 -25.35 3.66 5.70
N TRP A 157 -24.97 4.29 4.59
CA TRP A 157 -23.63 4.17 4.02
C TRP A 157 -22.70 5.25 4.53
N TRP A 158 -21.44 4.87 4.74
CA TRP A 158 -20.36 5.73 5.21
C TRP A 158 -19.33 5.97 4.10
N ASP A 159 -19.83 6.25 2.90
CA ASP A 159 -18.99 6.46 1.73
C ASP A 159 -18.02 7.62 1.90
N GLY A 160 -16.74 7.36 1.70
CA GLY A 160 -15.69 8.35 1.87
C GLY A 160 -15.20 8.53 3.32
N TYR A 161 -15.71 7.76 4.28
CA TYR A 161 -15.09 7.68 5.61
C TYR A 161 -13.74 6.96 5.51
N ASP A 162 -12.70 7.58 6.04
CA ASP A 162 -11.31 7.10 6.00
C ASP A 162 -10.64 7.25 7.38
N GLY A 163 -11.38 6.91 8.43
CA GLY A 163 -10.88 6.93 9.81
C GLY A 163 -10.76 8.33 10.44
N GLN A 164 -11.50 9.33 9.96
CA GLN A 164 -11.54 10.64 10.59
C GLN A 164 -12.03 10.54 12.04
N LYS A 165 -11.32 11.20 12.93
CA LYS A 165 -11.68 11.22 14.36
C LYS A 165 -12.90 12.08 14.66
N LYS A 166 -13.13 13.11 13.86
CA LYS A 166 -14.27 14.02 13.97
C LYS A 166 -15.34 13.62 12.97
N ILE A 167 -16.53 13.35 13.46
CA ILE A 167 -17.71 13.03 12.65
C ILE A 167 -18.76 14.09 12.90
N ILE A 168 -19.29 14.69 11.86
CA ILE A 168 -20.40 15.63 11.91
C ILE A 168 -21.61 14.94 11.30
N ILE A 169 -22.64 14.74 12.09
CA ILE A 169 -23.93 14.22 11.63
C ILE A 169 -24.84 15.44 11.41
N ASP A 170 -24.99 15.84 10.16
CA ASP A 170 -25.77 17.03 9.80
C ASP A 170 -27.24 16.65 9.57
N GLU A 171 -28.15 17.55 9.92
CA GLU A 171 -29.59 17.36 9.79
C GLU A 171 -30.14 16.07 10.43
N PHE A 172 -29.64 15.72 11.60
CA PHE A 172 -30.07 14.53 12.31
C PHE A 172 -31.56 14.65 12.75
N ARG A 173 -32.38 13.69 12.33
CA ARG A 173 -33.81 13.57 12.64
C ARG A 173 -34.19 12.16 13.05
N ALA A 174 -33.31 11.47 13.79
CA ALA A 174 -33.49 10.07 14.20
C ALA A 174 -33.65 9.08 13.01
N GLN A 175 -32.94 9.33 11.91
CA GLN A 175 -32.93 8.44 10.72
C GLN A 175 -32.13 7.17 10.92
N MET A 176 -31.17 7.18 11.84
CA MET A 176 -30.40 6.01 12.22
C MET A 176 -31.18 5.16 13.19
N THR A 177 -30.97 3.85 13.16
CA THR A 177 -31.54 2.97 14.17
C THR A 177 -30.91 3.26 15.54
N TRP A 178 -31.64 2.95 16.60
CA TRP A 178 -31.10 3.12 17.96
C TRP A 178 -29.83 2.31 18.19
N SER A 179 -29.76 1.13 17.60
CA SER A 179 -28.59 0.26 17.65
C SER A 179 -27.37 0.92 17.00
N ASP A 180 -27.55 1.57 15.83
CA ASP A 180 -26.47 2.27 15.13
C ASP A 180 -25.97 3.47 15.93
N ILE A 181 -26.90 4.23 16.53
CA ILE A 181 -26.57 5.37 17.40
C ILE A 181 -25.75 4.90 18.60
N LEU A 182 -26.22 3.86 19.29
CA LEU A 182 -25.45 3.29 20.41
C LEU A 182 -24.07 2.82 19.98
N GLY A 183 -23.95 2.14 18.84
CA GLY A 183 -22.65 1.72 18.29
C GLY A 183 -21.70 2.88 17.98
N LEU A 184 -22.23 4.06 17.65
CA LEU A 184 -21.43 5.27 17.40
C LEU A 184 -21.06 6.01 18.70
N LEU A 185 -21.97 6.10 19.64
CA LEU A 185 -21.86 6.96 20.84
C LEU A 185 -21.41 6.19 22.09
N ASP A 186 -21.69 4.91 22.15
CA ASP A 186 -21.33 4.04 23.25
C ASP A 186 -20.11 3.21 22.84
N ARG A 187 -18.96 3.39 23.51
CA ARG A 187 -17.66 2.74 23.27
C ARG A 187 -16.94 3.17 22.01
#